data_1d7e77526b82f9ca00b70c06c4aeb85f
#
_entry.id   1d7e77526b82f9ca00b70c06c4aeb85f
#
_cell.length_a   1.000
_cell.length_b   1.000
_cell.length_c   1.000
_cell.angle_alpha   90.00
_cell.angle_beta   90.00
_cell.angle_gamma   90.00
#
_symmetry.space_group_name_H-M   'P 1'
#
loop_
_entity.id
_entity.type
_entity.pdbx_description
1 polymer ?
#
loop_
_entity_poly.entity_id
_entity_poly.type
_entity_poly.pdbx_seq_one_letter_code
_entity_poly.pdbx_strand_id
1 'polypeptide(L)'
;MSEAYSIETALEKTGFVIHTVKGTSMLPLLDQQRDAVHLVPIKEAPRVNDIVLFRRENGALVLHRIVKIKNGVFIIRGDNCISSEAVFENQIIARADAVYKDGKYISCDDKRLIKYAKKQPRRWFFRYVRSLPRAVFSRIFCSKDRNKKENIRAVPEEFRFLVKLVSAAVSGKTIAKYPENISFGRLYDIAKAQSVAATIFPALDKNTVPEEIYRKFENHYAASLRREILFDAEREAIIAEMEKAGIDHLPLKGIVLKNFYPKRGMREFSDNDILCDSKKFDEIARIMKSRGFVTAPSDGVADSFHKNPIYNFEMHRALFDRDFPAYSGFENIMQRAVHDEGNFGFRMTDEDFYVYQVAHFYKHYSSGGAGIRSFADFMLVEKYIAQKPDFDEIYVEKLIRECSLSGFISGIKKATNALFADENADDKLLMYIYTSGTHGSLENYIKNGVEEKGRFCYALSRIFMPYRLMKLRFPLLKRLPFLLPFFWIARILIFIFSGEHRKATMNAMKKAK
;
A
#
# COMPACT_ATOMS: atom_id res chain seq x y z
N MET A 1 10.65 37.97 13.95
CA MET A 1 10.00 36.72 13.54
C MET A 1 11.11 35.67 13.40
N SER A 2 11.18 34.66 14.28
CA SER A 2 12.20 33.63 14.23
C SER A 2 11.90 32.71 13.04
N GLU A 3 12.79 32.63 12.07
CA GLU A 3 12.74 31.61 11.02
C GLU A 3 12.73 30.22 11.69
N ALA A 4 11.66 29.47 11.49
CA ALA A 4 11.57 28.08 11.94
C ALA A 4 12.45 27.23 11.01
N TYR A 5 13.70 27.00 11.40
CA TYR A 5 14.59 26.09 10.69
C TYR A 5 14.06 24.65 10.76
N SER A 6 14.23 23.89 9.66
CA SER A 6 14.00 22.44 9.71
C SER A 6 15.00 21.79 10.69
N ILE A 7 14.64 20.64 11.26
CA ILE A 7 15.54 19.91 12.18
C ILE A 7 16.87 19.58 11.50
N GLU A 8 16.86 19.26 10.20
CA GLU A 8 18.06 19.00 9.42
C GLU A 8 18.96 20.22 9.31
N THR A 9 18.38 21.36 8.95
CA THR A 9 19.12 22.63 8.86
C THR A 9 19.72 23.04 10.22
N ALA A 10 18.99 22.78 11.30
CA ALA A 10 19.50 23.03 12.64
C ALA A 10 20.67 22.09 12.99
N LEU A 11 20.56 20.79 12.70
CA LEU A 11 21.64 19.82 12.88
C LEU A 11 22.90 20.17 12.10
N GLU A 12 22.76 20.61 10.85
CA GLU A 12 23.90 21.05 10.02
C GLU A 12 24.62 22.30 10.57
N LYS A 13 23.86 23.27 11.09
CA LYS A 13 24.41 24.53 11.58
C LYS A 13 25.00 24.45 13.00
N THR A 14 24.36 23.70 13.90
CA THR A 14 24.73 23.68 15.32
C THR A 14 25.41 22.40 15.76
N GLY A 15 25.36 21.35 14.95
CA GLY A 15 25.88 20.02 15.29
C GLY A 15 25.00 19.22 16.24
N PHE A 16 23.92 19.77 16.77
CA PHE A 16 22.96 19.07 17.62
C PHE A 16 21.61 19.78 17.64
N VAL A 17 20.56 19.07 18.07
CA VAL A 17 19.22 19.64 18.35
C VAL A 17 18.65 19.04 19.61
N ILE A 18 18.15 19.89 20.51
CA ILE A 18 17.34 19.43 21.63
C ILE A 18 15.87 19.50 21.21
N HIS A 19 15.22 18.34 21.18
CA HIS A 19 13.84 18.22 20.72
C HIS A 19 12.93 17.65 21.81
N THR A 20 11.79 18.31 22.05
CA THR A 20 10.77 17.79 22.97
C THR A 20 10.01 16.64 22.31
N VAL A 21 9.78 15.58 23.06
CA VAL A 21 9.10 14.40 22.56
C VAL A 21 7.59 14.65 22.49
N LYS A 22 6.96 14.31 21.36
CA LYS A 22 5.49 14.35 21.21
C LYS A 22 4.92 12.94 21.23
N GLY A 23 3.82 12.76 21.98
CA GLY A 23 3.13 11.48 22.10
C GLY A 23 3.70 10.54 23.16
N THR A 24 3.11 9.37 23.27
CA THR A 24 3.38 8.39 24.34
C THR A 24 4.20 7.18 23.89
N SER A 25 4.68 7.17 22.65
CA SER A 25 5.34 6.00 22.03
C SER A 25 6.66 5.61 22.72
N MET A 26 7.34 6.54 23.37
CA MET A 26 8.63 6.32 24.04
C MET A 26 8.52 6.19 25.58
N LEU A 27 7.31 6.13 26.14
CA LEU A 27 7.12 5.85 27.56
C LEU A 27 7.64 4.45 27.93
N PRO A 28 8.13 4.26 29.17
CA PRO A 28 8.37 5.23 30.24
C PRO A 28 9.73 5.93 30.16
N LEU A 29 10.48 5.72 29.08
CA LEU A 29 11.80 6.35 28.95
C LEU A 29 11.67 7.87 28.83
N LEU A 30 10.81 8.32 27.90
CA LEU A 30 10.60 9.73 27.60
C LEU A 30 9.11 10.09 27.74
N ASP A 31 8.84 11.13 28.51
CA ASP A 31 7.49 11.69 28.71
C ASP A 31 7.39 13.02 27.97
N GLN A 32 6.34 13.18 27.16
CA GLN A 32 6.13 14.37 26.31
C GLN A 32 6.02 15.69 27.07
N GLN A 33 5.67 15.66 28.35
CA GLN A 33 5.46 16.87 29.18
C GLN A 33 6.71 17.33 29.90
N ARG A 34 7.73 16.47 30.06
CA ARG A 34 8.87 16.70 30.96
C ARG A 34 10.22 16.48 30.32
N ASP A 35 10.28 15.62 29.31
CA ASP A 35 11.53 15.09 28.85
C ASP A 35 11.84 15.59 27.41
N ALA A 36 13.13 15.73 27.11
CA ALA A 36 13.62 16.07 25.77
C ALA A 36 14.73 15.10 25.35
N VAL A 37 15.03 15.09 24.09
CA VAL A 37 16.10 14.28 23.50
C VAL A 37 17.14 15.18 22.87
N HIS A 38 18.42 14.87 23.11
CA HIS A 38 19.55 15.48 22.45
C HIS A 38 19.88 14.66 21.21
N LEU A 39 19.73 15.25 20.05
CA LEU A 39 19.90 14.62 18.75
C LEU A 39 21.17 15.14 18.09
N VAL A 40 21.96 14.22 17.54
CA VAL A 40 23.19 14.53 16.82
C VAL A 40 23.15 13.92 15.39
N PRO A 41 23.87 14.50 14.43
CA PRO A 41 23.99 13.91 13.09
C PRO A 41 24.56 12.49 13.14
N ILE A 42 24.19 11.67 12.18
CA ILE A 42 24.68 10.29 12.08
C ILE A 42 26.08 10.32 11.46
N LYS A 43 27.09 10.12 12.30
CA LYS A 43 28.50 9.99 11.88
C LYS A 43 28.94 8.54 11.69
N GLU A 44 28.31 7.62 12.39
CA GLU A 44 28.55 6.18 12.33
C GLU A 44 27.25 5.44 12.08
N ALA A 45 27.32 4.25 11.46
CA ALA A 45 26.15 3.42 11.19
C ALA A 45 25.37 3.15 12.49
N PRO A 46 24.06 3.43 12.53
CA PRO A 46 23.23 3.23 13.72
C PRO A 46 23.24 1.76 14.15
N ARG A 47 23.21 1.52 15.47
CA ARG A 47 23.31 0.19 16.08
C ARG A 47 21.98 -0.22 16.72
N VAL A 48 21.84 -1.52 16.97
CA VAL A 48 20.70 -2.03 17.75
C VAL A 48 20.71 -1.40 19.15
N ASN A 49 19.57 -0.92 19.60
CA ASN A 49 19.26 -0.15 20.79
C ASN A 49 19.45 1.37 20.67
N ASP A 50 20.00 1.90 19.59
CA ASP A 50 20.03 3.33 19.36
C ASP A 50 18.60 3.88 19.26
N ILE A 51 18.39 5.08 19.78
CA ILE A 51 17.18 5.87 19.58
C ILE A 51 17.45 6.80 18.40
N VAL A 52 16.63 6.72 17.38
CA VAL A 52 16.81 7.50 16.14
C VAL A 52 15.57 8.30 15.79
N LEU A 53 15.78 9.49 15.26
CA LEU A 53 14.78 10.29 14.60
C LEU A 53 14.78 9.90 13.11
N PHE A 54 13.63 9.50 12.60
CA PHE A 54 13.47 9.14 11.20
C PHE A 54 12.23 9.77 10.58
N ARG A 55 12.22 9.88 9.26
CA ARG A 55 11.12 10.41 8.47
C ARG A 55 10.34 9.26 7.85
N ARG A 56 9.04 9.19 8.11
CA ARG A 56 8.14 8.29 7.40
C ARG A 56 7.86 8.79 5.97
N GLU A 57 7.38 7.93 5.11
CA GLU A 57 7.00 8.25 3.73
C GLU A 57 5.97 9.40 3.62
N ASN A 58 5.12 9.55 4.62
CA ASN A 58 4.15 10.65 4.71
C ASN A 58 4.74 11.96 5.24
N GLY A 59 6.06 12.05 5.40
CA GLY A 59 6.78 13.22 5.89
C GLY A 59 6.83 13.37 7.41
N ALA A 60 6.12 12.53 8.18
CA ALA A 60 6.09 12.63 9.64
C ALA A 60 7.42 12.23 10.26
N LEU A 61 7.91 13.05 11.20
CA LEU A 61 9.10 12.77 12.00
C LEU A 61 8.73 11.91 13.21
N VAL A 62 9.46 10.83 13.42
CA VAL A 62 9.21 9.87 14.50
C VAL A 62 10.50 9.52 15.22
N LEU A 63 10.45 9.51 16.55
CA LEU A 63 11.57 9.13 17.41
C LEU A 63 11.30 7.75 18.02
N HIS A 64 12.04 6.73 17.59
CA HIS A 64 11.89 5.36 18.09
C HIS A 64 13.24 4.66 18.24
N ARG A 65 13.23 3.44 18.81
CA ARG A 65 14.42 2.63 19.06
C ARG A 65 14.64 1.58 17.97
N ILE A 66 15.88 1.39 17.52
CA ILE A 66 16.28 0.27 16.67
C ILE A 66 16.25 -1.03 17.48
N VAL A 67 15.39 -1.95 17.11
CA VAL A 67 15.26 -3.26 17.81
C VAL A 67 15.97 -4.38 17.09
N LYS A 68 16.21 -4.23 15.77
CA LYS A 68 16.92 -5.21 14.95
C LYS A 68 17.40 -4.56 13.65
N ILE A 69 18.50 -5.06 13.11
CA ILE A 69 19.01 -4.71 11.78
C ILE A 69 19.08 -6.01 10.96
N LYS A 70 18.55 -5.98 9.75
CA LYS A 70 18.55 -7.13 8.84
C LYS A 70 18.68 -6.64 7.40
N ASN A 71 19.73 -7.08 6.70
CA ASN A 71 19.99 -6.76 5.30
C ASN A 71 19.92 -5.26 4.98
N GLY A 72 20.51 -4.39 5.82
CA GLY A 72 20.48 -2.94 5.65
C GLY A 72 19.16 -2.26 6.02
N VAL A 73 18.16 -3.03 6.47
CA VAL A 73 16.87 -2.48 6.94
C VAL A 73 16.86 -2.43 8.47
N PHE A 74 16.50 -1.27 9.00
CA PHE A 74 16.36 -1.03 10.43
C PHE A 74 14.93 -1.33 10.87
N ILE A 75 14.75 -2.31 11.75
CA ILE A 75 13.45 -2.56 12.39
C ILE A 75 13.40 -1.69 13.64
N ILE A 76 12.51 -0.70 13.61
CA ILE A 76 12.42 0.35 14.61
C ILE A 76 11.09 0.25 15.35
N ARG A 77 11.10 0.53 16.67
CA ARG A 77 9.90 0.48 17.50
C ARG A 77 9.98 1.47 18.67
N GLY A 78 8.87 2.11 18.96
CA GLY A 78 8.72 2.89 20.20
C GLY A 78 8.74 1.99 21.44
N ASP A 79 9.35 2.44 22.52
CA ASP A 79 9.47 1.68 23.76
C ASP A 79 8.11 1.30 24.36
N ASN A 80 7.05 2.04 24.03
CA ASN A 80 5.66 1.77 24.41
C ASN A 80 4.80 1.16 23.30
N CYS A 81 5.35 0.94 22.10
CA CYS A 81 4.61 0.43 20.95
C CYS A 81 4.68 -1.10 20.86
N ILE A 82 3.61 -1.70 20.33
CA ILE A 82 3.55 -3.15 20.04
C ILE A 82 4.02 -3.44 18.61
N SER A 83 3.71 -2.55 17.66
CA SER A 83 4.12 -2.64 16.26
C SER A 83 5.54 -2.12 16.04
N SER A 84 6.23 -2.72 15.08
CA SER A 84 7.54 -2.26 14.58
C SER A 84 7.38 -1.74 13.16
N GLU A 85 8.26 -0.81 12.77
CA GLU A 85 8.35 -0.23 11.44
C GLU A 85 9.67 -0.63 10.81
N ALA A 86 9.67 -0.91 9.51
CA ALA A 86 10.88 -1.11 8.72
C ALA A 86 11.29 0.26 8.16
N VAL A 87 12.52 0.67 8.42
CA VAL A 87 13.06 1.99 8.05
C VAL A 87 14.40 1.78 7.36
N PHE A 88 14.63 2.49 6.27
CA PHE A 88 15.90 2.48 5.54
C PHE A 88 16.84 3.54 6.10
N GLU A 89 18.14 3.34 5.90
CA GLU A 89 19.19 4.22 6.45
C GLU A 89 18.98 5.70 6.07
N ASN A 90 18.60 5.96 4.85
CA ASN A 90 18.33 7.29 4.32
C ASN A 90 17.08 7.98 4.87
N GLN A 91 16.22 7.26 5.56
CA GLN A 91 15.09 7.83 6.29
C GLN A 91 15.51 8.29 7.71
N ILE A 92 16.67 7.85 8.21
CA ILE A 92 17.17 8.18 9.53
C ILE A 92 17.90 9.52 9.45
N ILE A 93 17.39 10.51 10.19
CA ILE A 93 17.85 11.90 10.16
C ILE A 93 18.91 12.15 11.23
N ALA A 94 18.69 11.60 12.44
CA ALA A 94 19.55 11.86 13.59
C ALA A 94 19.52 10.69 14.58
N ARG A 95 20.55 10.61 15.42
CA ARG A 95 20.65 9.68 16.53
C ARG A 95 20.59 10.47 17.86
N ALA A 96 19.92 9.92 18.85
CA ALA A 96 20.03 10.43 20.21
C ALA A 96 21.35 9.97 20.83
N ASP A 97 22.14 10.90 21.34
CA ASP A 97 23.32 10.64 22.16
C ASP A 97 23.06 10.85 23.65
N ALA A 98 21.99 11.61 23.99
CA ALA A 98 21.52 11.79 25.36
C ALA A 98 20.02 12.05 25.44
N VAL A 99 19.48 11.88 26.62
CA VAL A 99 18.10 12.25 26.98
C VAL A 99 18.13 13.23 28.19
N TYR A 100 17.24 14.21 28.12
CA TYR A 100 16.96 15.06 29.28
C TYR A 100 15.75 14.51 30.02
N LYS A 101 15.96 14.01 31.23
CA LYS A 101 14.91 13.45 32.06
C LYS A 101 14.75 14.27 33.31
N ASP A 102 13.56 14.87 33.51
CA ASP A 102 13.32 15.81 34.61
C ASP A 102 14.41 16.91 34.67
N GLY A 103 14.84 17.44 33.52
CA GLY A 103 15.87 18.45 33.38
C GLY A 103 17.32 17.96 33.52
N LYS A 104 17.55 16.67 33.81
CA LYS A 104 18.89 16.12 33.97
C LYS A 104 19.37 15.48 32.67
N TYR A 105 20.57 15.85 32.21
CA TYR A 105 21.26 15.24 31.08
C TYR A 105 21.72 13.81 31.42
N ILE A 106 21.35 12.85 30.64
CA ILE A 106 21.75 11.43 30.76
C ILE A 106 22.21 10.96 29.41
N SER A 107 23.51 10.64 29.26
CA SER A 107 24.06 10.09 28.04
C SER A 107 23.43 8.74 27.69
N CYS A 108 23.21 8.47 26.41
CA CYS A 108 22.75 7.16 25.92
C CYS A 108 23.73 6.02 26.25
N ASP A 109 25.01 6.33 26.52
CA ASP A 109 26.04 5.38 26.98
C ASP A 109 26.00 5.12 28.49
N ASP A 110 25.11 5.78 29.24
CA ASP A 110 24.94 5.52 30.69
C ASP A 110 24.53 4.05 30.90
N LYS A 111 25.21 3.38 31.82
CA LYS A 111 24.97 1.96 32.14
C LYS A 111 23.51 1.66 32.47
N ARG A 112 22.77 2.62 33.04
CA ARG A 112 21.34 2.49 33.35
C ARG A 112 20.50 2.46 32.08
N LEU A 113 20.77 3.34 31.10
CA LEU A 113 20.07 3.38 29.83
C LEU A 113 20.38 2.17 28.96
N ILE A 114 21.63 1.73 28.92
CA ILE A 114 22.03 0.48 28.25
C ILE A 114 21.30 -0.72 28.86
N LYS A 115 21.27 -0.83 30.21
CA LYS A 115 20.56 -1.91 30.92
C LYS A 115 19.05 -1.84 30.67
N TYR A 116 18.49 -0.62 30.58
CA TYR A 116 17.09 -0.40 30.22
C TYR A 116 16.80 -0.89 28.79
N ALA A 117 17.60 -0.50 27.80
CA ALA A 117 17.45 -0.90 26.41
C ALA A 117 17.52 -2.42 26.24
N LYS A 118 18.49 -3.09 26.87
CA LYS A 118 18.62 -4.56 26.86
C LYS A 118 17.42 -5.29 27.48
N LYS A 119 16.68 -4.65 28.38
CA LYS A 119 15.46 -5.24 28.99
C LYS A 119 14.19 -5.02 28.17
N GLN A 120 14.21 -4.17 27.15
CA GLN A 120 13.01 -3.86 26.35
C GLN A 120 12.35 -5.08 25.69
N PRO A 121 13.07 -6.06 25.11
CA PRO A 121 12.42 -7.25 24.55
C PRO A 121 11.60 -8.04 25.58
N ARG A 122 12.12 -8.18 26.82
CA ARG A 122 11.39 -8.85 27.91
C ARG A 122 10.21 -8.00 28.42
N ARG A 123 10.39 -6.70 28.57
CA ARG A 123 9.32 -5.76 28.97
C ARG A 123 8.19 -5.73 27.96
N TRP A 124 8.51 -5.76 26.68
CA TRP A 124 7.52 -5.85 25.62
C TRP A 124 6.69 -7.14 25.72
N PHE A 125 7.34 -8.29 25.92
CA PHE A 125 6.67 -9.57 26.15
C PHE A 125 5.74 -9.51 27.37
N PHE A 126 6.21 -8.99 28.52
CA PHE A 126 5.39 -8.87 29.73
C PHE A 126 4.27 -7.83 29.60
N ARG A 127 4.46 -6.74 28.87
CA ARG A 127 3.36 -5.81 28.56
C ARG A 127 2.30 -6.47 27.70
N TYR A 128 2.72 -7.20 26.71
CA TYR A 128 1.85 -7.98 25.85
C TYR A 128 1.05 -8.99 26.70
N VAL A 129 1.70 -9.74 27.57
CA VAL A 129 1.04 -10.70 28.49
C VAL A 129 0.15 -9.98 29.53
N ARG A 130 0.58 -8.85 30.08
CA ARG A 130 -0.18 -8.09 31.11
C ARG A 130 -1.36 -7.30 30.54
N SER A 131 -1.40 -7.03 29.25
CA SER A 131 -2.58 -6.50 28.55
C SER A 131 -3.69 -7.56 28.39
N LEU A 132 -3.37 -8.84 28.57
CA LEU A 132 -4.25 -9.99 28.40
C LEU A 132 -5.42 -10.08 29.41
N PRO A 133 -5.27 -9.90 30.73
CA PRO A 133 -6.35 -10.13 31.70
C PRO A 133 -7.43 -9.05 31.72
N ARG A 134 -7.07 -7.75 31.58
CA ARG A 134 -8.04 -6.65 31.62
C ARG A 134 -9.03 -6.66 30.45
N ALA A 135 -8.62 -7.16 29.30
CA ALA A 135 -9.49 -7.27 28.13
C ALA A 135 -10.51 -8.42 28.24
N VAL A 136 -10.22 -9.46 29.01
CA VAL A 136 -11.15 -10.58 29.26
C VAL A 136 -12.24 -10.17 30.25
N PHE A 137 -11.88 -9.47 31.33
CA PHE A 137 -12.82 -9.07 32.40
C PHE A 137 -13.86 -8.05 31.93
N SER A 138 -13.46 -7.08 31.10
CA SER A 138 -14.39 -6.05 30.60
C SER A 138 -15.41 -6.58 29.58
N ARG A 139 -15.27 -7.82 29.11
CA ARG A 139 -16.09 -8.41 28.04
C ARG A 139 -17.21 -9.32 28.50
N ILE A 140 -17.07 -9.87 29.70
CA ILE A 140 -18.12 -10.70 30.31
C ILE A 140 -19.22 -9.81 30.88
N PHE A 141 -18.89 -8.53 31.23
CA PHE A 141 -19.80 -7.65 31.98
C PHE A 141 -20.25 -6.37 31.29
N CYS A 142 -19.80 -6.06 30.06
CA CYS A 142 -20.29 -4.89 29.30
C CYS A 142 -21.00 -5.29 28.02
N SER A 143 -22.15 -5.94 28.14
CA SER A 143 -23.16 -6.03 27.08
C SER A 143 -24.33 -5.12 27.42
N LYS A 144 -24.18 -3.80 27.20
CA LYS A 144 -25.30 -2.87 27.07
C LYS A 144 -24.83 -1.64 26.32
N ASP A 145 -25.05 -1.68 25.02
CA ASP A 145 -25.52 -0.54 24.24
C ASP A 145 -26.11 -1.08 22.92
N ARG A 146 -27.35 -1.54 23.02
CA ARG A 146 -28.27 -1.64 21.89
C ARG A 146 -28.84 -0.24 21.68
N ASN A 147 -28.69 0.28 20.48
CA ASN A 147 -29.25 1.48 19.86
C ASN A 147 -28.24 2.59 19.58
N LYS A 148 -27.30 2.34 18.65
CA LYS A 148 -26.91 3.34 17.68
C LYS A 148 -27.48 2.91 16.34
N LYS A 149 -28.56 3.57 15.92
CA LYS A 149 -29.01 3.57 14.52
C LYS A 149 -27.77 3.87 13.68
N GLU A 150 -27.40 2.97 12.79
CA GLU A 150 -26.39 3.24 11.77
C GLU A 150 -26.91 4.42 10.95
N ASN A 151 -26.32 5.59 11.18
CA ASN A 151 -26.37 6.64 10.18
C ASN A 151 -25.60 6.08 8.99
N ILE A 152 -26.31 5.60 7.99
CA ILE A 152 -25.77 5.37 6.64
C ILE A 152 -25.21 6.73 6.25
N ARG A 153 -23.89 6.88 6.32
CA ARG A 153 -23.23 8.11 5.88
C ARG A 153 -23.59 8.26 4.41
N ALA A 154 -24.25 9.34 4.07
CA ALA A 154 -24.54 9.66 2.67
C ALA A 154 -23.22 9.76 1.89
N VAL A 155 -23.24 9.33 0.64
CA VAL A 155 -22.09 9.49 -0.27
C VAL A 155 -21.79 10.99 -0.39
N PRO A 156 -20.54 11.44 -0.14
CA PRO A 156 -20.19 12.85 -0.29
C PRO A 156 -20.51 13.36 -1.71
N GLU A 157 -21.06 14.57 -1.82
CA GLU A 157 -21.34 15.19 -3.11
C GLU A 157 -20.07 15.36 -3.94
N GLU A 158 -18.95 15.69 -3.28
CA GLU A 158 -17.63 15.77 -3.91
C GLU A 158 -17.21 14.45 -4.54
N PHE A 159 -17.57 13.30 -3.94
CA PHE A 159 -17.26 12.01 -4.54
C PHE A 159 -18.13 11.70 -5.76
N ARG A 160 -19.42 12.04 -5.71
CA ARG A 160 -20.31 11.92 -6.88
C ARG A 160 -19.80 12.78 -8.03
N PHE A 161 -19.38 14.00 -7.72
CA PHE A 161 -18.80 14.90 -8.71
C PHE A 161 -17.44 14.42 -9.21
N LEU A 162 -16.61 13.82 -8.34
CA LEU A 162 -15.34 13.19 -8.74
C LEU A 162 -15.54 12.10 -9.79
N VAL A 163 -16.58 11.27 -9.67
CA VAL A 163 -16.91 10.24 -10.68
C VAL A 163 -17.14 10.88 -12.04
N LYS A 164 -17.89 11.98 -12.11
CA LYS A 164 -18.14 12.74 -13.36
C LYS A 164 -16.86 13.34 -13.91
N LEU A 165 -16.01 13.91 -13.04
CA LEU A 165 -14.71 14.46 -13.45
C LEU A 165 -13.80 13.38 -14.00
N VAL A 166 -13.75 12.18 -13.40
CA VAL A 166 -12.96 11.05 -13.92
C VAL A 166 -13.50 10.65 -15.29
N SER A 167 -14.83 10.48 -15.46
CA SER A 167 -15.44 10.15 -16.74
C SER A 167 -15.08 11.16 -17.84
N ALA A 168 -15.19 12.45 -17.54
CA ALA A 168 -14.83 13.51 -18.48
C ALA A 168 -13.32 13.48 -18.83
N ALA A 169 -12.46 13.38 -17.82
CA ALA A 169 -11.00 13.41 -17.98
C ALA A 169 -10.51 12.27 -18.87
N VAL A 170 -10.95 11.02 -18.62
CA VAL A 170 -10.54 9.85 -19.42
C VAL A 170 -11.19 9.82 -20.80
N SER A 171 -12.23 10.63 -21.02
CA SER A 171 -12.82 10.87 -22.34
C SER A 171 -12.24 12.09 -23.06
N GLY A 172 -11.22 12.75 -22.48
CA GLY A 172 -10.58 13.93 -23.06
C GLY A 172 -11.47 15.18 -23.05
N LYS A 173 -12.49 15.23 -22.19
CA LYS A 173 -13.44 16.33 -22.05
C LYS A 173 -13.16 17.17 -20.82
N THR A 174 -13.60 18.43 -20.84
CA THR A 174 -13.64 19.32 -19.66
C THR A 174 -15.07 19.45 -19.15
N ILE A 175 -15.21 19.75 -17.84
CA ILE A 175 -16.51 20.04 -17.22
C ILE A 175 -16.61 21.53 -16.96
N ALA A 176 -17.63 22.17 -17.54
CA ALA A 176 -17.90 23.59 -17.34
C ALA A 176 -18.86 23.88 -16.18
N LYS A 177 -19.74 22.92 -15.82
CA LYS A 177 -20.76 23.11 -14.78
C LYS A 177 -20.40 22.34 -13.50
N TYR A 178 -20.18 23.08 -12.42
CA TYR A 178 -19.85 22.57 -11.09
C TYR A 178 -21.07 22.67 -10.16
N PRO A 179 -21.23 21.76 -9.17
CA PRO A 179 -22.27 21.91 -8.14
C PRO A 179 -22.01 23.18 -7.31
N GLU A 180 -23.11 23.89 -6.93
CA GLU A 180 -23.03 25.18 -6.24
C GLU A 180 -22.33 25.10 -4.86
N ASN A 181 -22.54 24.00 -4.14
CA ASN A 181 -22.05 23.84 -2.76
C ASN A 181 -20.84 22.91 -2.63
N ILE A 182 -20.04 22.74 -3.70
CA ILE A 182 -18.92 21.81 -3.65
C ILE A 182 -17.73 22.40 -2.89
N SER A 183 -17.15 21.60 -1.98
CA SER A 183 -15.89 21.93 -1.33
C SER A 183 -14.71 21.47 -2.20
N PHE A 184 -14.06 22.38 -2.92
CA PHE A 184 -12.92 22.07 -3.78
C PHE A 184 -11.73 21.49 -3.02
N GLY A 185 -11.49 21.94 -1.78
CA GLY A 185 -10.44 21.36 -0.92
C GLY A 185 -10.72 19.89 -0.60
N ARG A 186 -11.96 19.57 -0.23
CA ARG A 186 -12.39 18.20 0.03
C ARG A 186 -12.40 17.33 -1.24
N LEU A 187 -12.76 17.91 -2.38
CA LEU A 187 -12.66 17.25 -3.68
C LEU A 187 -11.22 16.83 -3.97
N TYR A 188 -10.25 17.73 -3.73
CA TYR A 188 -8.83 17.42 -3.89
C TYR A 188 -8.38 16.28 -2.97
N ASP A 189 -8.75 16.32 -1.68
CA ASP A 189 -8.37 15.29 -0.72
C ASP A 189 -8.95 13.91 -1.09
N ILE A 190 -10.21 13.88 -1.55
CA ILE A 190 -10.86 12.65 -2.02
C ILE A 190 -10.19 12.14 -3.31
N ALA A 191 -9.91 13.01 -4.27
CA ALA A 191 -9.24 12.65 -5.52
C ALA A 191 -7.84 12.06 -5.26
N LYS A 192 -7.09 12.66 -4.32
CA LYS A 192 -5.80 12.14 -3.87
C LYS A 192 -5.92 10.77 -3.18
N ALA A 193 -6.91 10.59 -2.31
CA ALA A 193 -7.15 9.31 -1.62
C ALA A 193 -7.56 8.19 -2.58
N GLN A 194 -8.12 8.53 -3.74
CA GLN A 194 -8.50 7.61 -4.81
C GLN A 194 -7.41 7.46 -5.88
N SER A 195 -6.28 8.16 -5.76
CA SER A 195 -5.19 8.22 -6.76
C SER A 195 -5.68 8.60 -8.16
N VAL A 196 -6.50 9.64 -8.23
CA VAL A 196 -7.03 10.22 -9.48
C VAL A 196 -6.89 11.75 -9.53
N ALA A 197 -6.15 12.35 -8.60
CA ALA A 197 -5.97 13.79 -8.58
C ALA A 197 -5.26 14.29 -9.85
N ALA A 198 -4.21 13.59 -10.30
CA ALA A 198 -3.57 13.88 -11.58
C ALA A 198 -4.48 13.53 -12.77
N THR A 199 -5.28 12.47 -12.66
CA THR A 199 -6.21 12.04 -13.73
C THR A 199 -7.21 13.14 -14.08
N ILE A 200 -7.81 13.77 -13.08
CA ILE A 200 -8.88 14.75 -13.30
C ILE A 200 -8.40 16.16 -13.63
N PHE A 201 -7.11 16.47 -13.37
CA PHE A 201 -6.59 17.83 -13.58
C PHE A 201 -6.88 18.39 -14.98
N PRO A 202 -6.67 17.65 -16.10
CA PRO A 202 -6.97 18.18 -17.43
C PRO A 202 -8.44 18.45 -17.73
N ALA A 203 -9.37 17.94 -16.90
CA ALA A 203 -10.80 18.18 -17.01
C ALA A 203 -11.30 19.35 -16.15
N LEU A 204 -10.42 19.92 -15.31
CA LEU A 204 -10.79 21.06 -14.45
C LEU A 204 -10.80 22.37 -15.26
N ASP A 205 -11.81 23.19 -15.01
CA ASP A 205 -11.87 24.54 -15.52
C ASP A 205 -11.14 25.51 -14.57
N LYS A 206 -10.07 26.14 -15.08
CA LYS A 206 -9.25 27.08 -14.33
C LYS A 206 -10.03 28.30 -13.81
N ASN A 207 -11.08 28.71 -14.53
CA ASN A 207 -11.83 29.91 -14.16
C ASN A 207 -12.86 29.63 -13.05
N THR A 208 -13.23 28.37 -12.84
CA THR A 208 -14.23 27.96 -11.84
C THR A 208 -13.59 27.45 -10.55
N VAL A 209 -12.45 26.73 -10.66
CA VAL A 209 -11.76 26.21 -9.49
C VAL A 209 -10.94 27.32 -8.83
N PRO A 210 -11.06 27.54 -7.49
CA PRO A 210 -10.23 28.54 -6.79
C PRO A 210 -8.73 28.34 -7.07
N GLU A 211 -8.01 29.44 -7.35
CA GLU A 211 -6.63 29.41 -7.82
C GLU A 211 -5.69 28.58 -6.92
N GLU A 212 -5.84 28.69 -5.59
CA GLU A 212 -5.03 27.90 -4.63
C GLU A 212 -5.22 26.40 -4.82
N ILE A 213 -6.46 25.96 -5.02
CA ILE A 213 -6.80 24.54 -5.20
C ILE A 213 -6.39 24.08 -6.60
N TYR A 214 -6.61 24.91 -7.62
CA TYR A 214 -6.17 24.62 -8.99
C TYR A 214 -4.66 24.36 -9.03
N ARG A 215 -3.87 25.20 -8.35
CA ARG A 215 -2.41 25.01 -8.22
C ARG A 215 -2.03 23.74 -7.48
N LYS A 216 -2.82 23.29 -6.49
CA LYS A 216 -2.60 21.99 -5.83
C LYS A 216 -2.77 20.82 -6.81
N PHE A 217 -3.80 20.84 -7.64
CA PHE A 217 -3.99 19.85 -8.70
C PHE A 217 -2.90 19.91 -9.77
N GLU A 218 -2.54 21.11 -10.21
CA GLU A 218 -1.46 21.34 -11.18
C GLU A 218 -0.13 20.78 -10.69
N ASN A 219 0.26 21.08 -9.46
CA ASN A 219 1.47 20.56 -8.83
C ASN A 219 1.43 19.03 -8.70
N HIS A 220 0.25 18.47 -8.38
CA HIS A 220 0.06 17.03 -8.28
C HIS A 220 0.22 16.34 -9.63
N TYR A 221 -0.38 16.89 -10.67
CA TYR A 221 -0.23 16.42 -12.05
C TYR A 221 1.22 16.53 -12.54
N ALA A 222 1.87 17.67 -12.31
CA ALA A 222 3.27 17.87 -12.66
C ALA A 222 4.19 16.87 -11.94
N ALA A 223 3.91 16.56 -10.68
CA ALA A 223 4.65 15.55 -9.91
C ALA A 223 4.42 14.14 -10.47
N SER A 224 3.18 13.79 -10.86
CA SER A 224 2.83 12.52 -11.49
C SER A 224 3.53 12.38 -12.85
N LEU A 225 3.49 13.41 -13.69
CA LEU A 225 4.18 13.43 -14.99
C LEU A 225 5.70 13.29 -14.84
N ARG A 226 6.29 14.02 -13.89
CA ARG A 226 7.74 13.91 -13.59
C ARG A 226 8.08 12.49 -13.15
N ARG A 227 7.29 11.89 -12.28
CA ARG A 227 7.48 10.51 -11.83
C ARG A 227 7.42 9.53 -13.00
N GLU A 228 6.44 9.67 -13.88
CA GLU A 228 6.30 8.84 -15.07
C GLU A 228 7.55 8.92 -15.96
N ILE A 229 8.04 10.14 -16.25
CA ILE A 229 9.24 10.34 -17.09
C ILE A 229 10.47 9.69 -16.46
N LEU A 230 10.67 9.89 -15.16
CA LEU A 230 11.82 9.32 -14.44
C LEU A 230 11.73 7.78 -14.36
N PHE A 231 10.53 7.24 -14.15
CA PHE A 231 10.30 5.80 -14.14
C PHE A 231 10.54 5.17 -15.51
N ASP A 232 10.10 5.82 -16.58
CA ASP A 232 10.34 5.36 -17.95
C ASP A 232 11.83 5.31 -18.26
N ALA A 233 12.57 6.38 -17.97
CA ALA A 233 14.01 6.46 -18.22
C ALA A 233 14.80 5.38 -17.42
N GLU A 234 14.47 5.19 -16.14
CA GLU A 234 15.16 4.18 -15.33
C GLU A 234 14.78 2.76 -15.77
N ARG A 235 13.51 2.54 -16.16
CA ARG A 235 13.06 1.25 -16.71
C ARG A 235 13.77 0.91 -18.01
N GLU A 236 13.87 1.83 -18.94
CA GLU A 236 14.58 1.65 -20.21
C GLU A 236 16.05 1.29 -19.98
N ALA A 237 16.70 1.94 -19.02
CA ALA A 237 18.07 1.63 -18.66
C ALA A 237 18.23 0.25 -18.00
N ILE A 238 17.28 -0.18 -17.16
CA ILE A 238 17.25 -1.54 -16.58
C ILE A 238 17.01 -2.58 -17.68
N ILE A 239 16.04 -2.34 -18.55
CA ILE A 239 15.73 -3.25 -19.68
C ILE A 239 16.96 -3.40 -20.59
N ALA A 240 17.67 -2.32 -20.91
CA ALA A 240 18.87 -2.40 -21.72
C ALA A 240 19.98 -3.28 -21.10
N GLU A 241 20.09 -3.33 -19.77
CA GLU A 241 21.01 -4.25 -19.09
C GLU A 241 20.48 -5.68 -19.09
N MET A 242 19.17 -5.88 -18.94
CA MET A 242 18.52 -7.18 -19.03
C MET A 242 18.67 -7.79 -20.44
N GLU A 243 18.48 -7.00 -21.49
CA GLU A 243 18.73 -7.37 -22.89
C GLU A 243 20.16 -7.89 -23.11
N LYS A 244 21.17 -7.16 -22.62
CA LYS A 244 22.57 -7.58 -22.71
C LYS A 244 22.85 -8.91 -21.97
N ALA A 245 22.09 -9.18 -20.91
CA ALA A 245 22.20 -10.40 -20.12
C ALA A 245 21.33 -11.55 -20.65
N GLY A 246 20.57 -11.34 -21.74
CA GLY A 246 19.67 -12.35 -22.32
C GLY A 246 18.56 -12.72 -21.35
N ILE A 247 17.91 -11.72 -20.73
CA ILE A 247 16.85 -11.91 -19.74
C ILE A 247 15.50 -11.57 -20.35
N ASP A 248 14.65 -12.57 -20.50
CA ASP A 248 13.27 -12.40 -20.94
C ASP A 248 12.50 -11.50 -19.96
N HIS A 249 11.77 -10.52 -20.52
CA HIS A 249 11.01 -9.57 -19.72
C HIS A 249 9.71 -9.16 -20.38
N LEU A 250 8.66 -8.95 -19.58
CA LEU A 250 7.33 -8.55 -20.01
C LEU A 250 6.79 -7.46 -19.08
N PRO A 251 6.62 -6.21 -19.57
CA PRO A 251 6.05 -5.11 -18.79
C PRO A 251 4.58 -5.36 -18.44
N LEU A 252 4.19 -4.97 -17.21
CA LEU A 252 2.86 -5.26 -16.67
C LEU A 252 2.13 -3.98 -16.23
N LYS A 253 0.84 -4.13 -15.93
CA LYS A 253 0.01 -3.17 -15.17
C LYS A 253 0.16 -1.70 -15.62
N GLY A 254 0.61 -0.85 -14.69
CA GLY A 254 0.74 0.60 -14.86
C GLY A 254 1.59 1.03 -16.03
N ILE A 255 2.61 0.26 -16.36
CA ILE A 255 3.51 0.51 -17.49
C ILE A 255 2.73 0.49 -18.82
N VAL A 256 1.80 -0.44 -18.96
CA VAL A 256 0.97 -0.58 -20.17
C VAL A 256 -0.25 0.34 -20.10
N LEU A 257 -0.97 0.34 -18.98
CA LEU A 257 -2.23 1.07 -18.79
C LEU A 257 -2.12 2.58 -18.97
N LYS A 258 -0.98 3.19 -18.63
CA LYS A 258 -0.79 4.63 -18.79
C LYS A 258 -0.95 5.10 -20.23
N ASN A 259 -0.68 4.22 -21.21
CA ASN A 259 -0.77 4.54 -22.64
C ASN A 259 -2.22 4.65 -23.15
N PHE A 260 -3.21 4.17 -22.36
CA PHE A 260 -4.63 4.33 -22.69
C PHE A 260 -5.21 5.66 -22.21
N TYR A 261 -4.51 6.38 -21.35
CA TYR A 261 -4.95 7.68 -20.87
C TYR A 261 -4.68 8.77 -21.92
N PRO A 262 -5.60 9.77 -22.04
CA PRO A 262 -5.47 10.83 -23.07
C PRO A 262 -4.19 11.64 -23.01
N LYS A 263 -3.60 11.83 -21.84
CA LYS A 263 -2.35 12.57 -21.65
C LYS A 263 -1.42 11.86 -20.68
N ARG A 264 -0.12 11.97 -20.91
CA ARG A 264 0.92 11.49 -19.97
C ARG A 264 0.75 12.16 -18.60
N GLY A 265 1.09 11.44 -17.55
CA GLY A 265 0.98 11.91 -16.17
C GLY A 265 -0.41 11.80 -15.56
N MET A 266 -1.47 11.53 -16.36
CA MET A 266 -2.84 11.35 -15.84
C MET A 266 -2.99 10.11 -14.98
N ARG A 267 -2.34 9.01 -15.33
CA ARG A 267 -2.41 7.78 -14.54
C ARG A 267 -1.33 7.77 -13.47
N GLU A 268 -1.75 7.96 -12.22
CA GLU A 268 -0.84 7.84 -11.08
C GLU A 268 -0.44 6.39 -10.84
N PHE A 269 0.85 6.13 -10.65
CA PHE A 269 1.36 4.83 -10.25
C PHE A 269 2.61 4.96 -9.37
N SER A 270 2.86 3.94 -8.55
CA SER A 270 3.92 3.95 -7.54
C SER A 270 5.01 2.92 -7.80
N ASP A 271 4.76 1.99 -8.72
CA ASP A 271 5.57 0.82 -8.99
C ASP A 271 5.74 0.57 -10.49
N ASN A 272 6.83 -0.09 -10.85
CA ASN A 272 7.07 -0.67 -12.17
C ASN A 272 7.07 -2.19 -12.02
N ASP A 273 6.07 -2.85 -12.59
CA ASP A 273 5.91 -4.29 -12.54
C ASP A 273 6.43 -4.93 -13.84
N ILE A 274 7.37 -5.85 -13.75
CA ILE A 274 7.95 -6.56 -14.90
C ILE A 274 8.00 -8.04 -14.57
N LEU A 275 7.36 -8.87 -15.43
CA LEU A 275 7.53 -10.32 -15.37
C LEU A 275 8.85 -10.69 -16.03
N CYS A 276 9.65 -11.53 -15.39
CA CYS A 276 10.98 -11.91 -15.84
C CYS A 276 11.18 -13.42 -15.77
N ASP A 277 12.17 -13.93 -16.52
CA ASP A 277 12.57 -15.33 -16.41
C ASP A 277 12.93 -15.68 -14.95
N SER A 278 12.18 -16.60 -14.36
CA SER A 278 12.34 -17.01 -12.96
C SER A 278 13.72 -17.63 -12.65
N LYS A 279 14.44 -18.09 -13.66
CA LYS A 279 15.79 -18.70 -13.52
C LYS A 279 16.90 -17.64 -13.42
N LYS A 280 16.62 -16.40 -13.82
CA LYS A 280 17.60 -15.31 -13.94
C LYS A 280 17.57 -14.29 -12.77
N PHE A 281 16.83 -14.58 -11.68
CA PHE A 281 16.62 -13.62 -10.60
C PHE A 281 17.90 -13.21 -9.84
N ASP A 282 18.90 -14.07 -9.74
CA ASP A 282 20.19 -13.70 -9.16
C ASP A 282 20.94 -12.67 -10.03
N GLU A 283 20.76 -12.76 -11.36
CA GLU A 283 21.31 -11.80 -12.31
C GLU A 283 20.57 -10.48 -12.29
N ILE A 284 19.24 -10.53 -12.28
CA ILE A 284 18.39 -9.34 -12.09
C ILE A 284 18.76 -8.62 -10.80
N ALA A 285 18.93 -9.35 -9.69
CA ALA A 285 19.34 -8.75 -8.42
C ALA A 285 20.73 -8.07 -8.50
N ARG A 286 21.67 -8.63 -9.28
CA ARG A 286 22.99 -8.00 -9.53
C ARG A 286 22.84 -6.72 -10.34
N ILE A 287 22.05 -6.73 -11.43
CA ILE A 287 21.75 -5.54 -12.25
C ILE A 287 21.11 -4.45 -11.38
N MET A 288 20.08 -4.78 -10.60
CA MET A 288 19.40 -3.82 -9.74
C MET A 288 20.35 -3.23 -8.69
N LYS A 289 21.18 -4.06 -8.08
CA LYS A 289 22.17 -3.63 -7.08
C LYS A 289 23.25 -2.71 -7.69
N SER A 290 23.77 -3.02 -8.87
CA SER A 290 24.77 -2.17 -9.56
C SER A 290 24.22 -0.76 -9.88
N ARG A 291 22.90 -0.66 -10.07
CA ARG A 291 22.19 0.60 -10.28
C ARG A 291 21.79 1.31 -8.98
N GLY A 292 22.20 0.80 -7.83
CA GLY A 292 21.95 1.41 -6.52
C GLY A 292 20.59 1.10 -5.91
N PHE A 293 19.91 0.05 -6.38
CA PHE A 293 18.68 -0.42 -5.74
C PHE A 293 18.95 -1.31 -4.53
N VAL A 294 18.05 -1.20 -3.55
CA VAL A 294 18.03 -2.06 -2.36
C VAL A 294 16.86 -3.04 -2.47
N THR A 295 17.11 -4.30 -2.20
CA THR A 295 16.09 -5.35 -2.26
C THR A 295 15.26 -5.37 -0.98
N ALA A 296 13.94 -5.33 -1.09
CA ALA A 296 13.03 -5.61 0.02
C ALA A 296 12.75 -7.12 0.17
N PRO A 297 12.24 -7.58 1.33
CA PRO A 297 11.87 -8.98 1.51
C PRO A 297 10.83 -9.44 0.48
N SER A 298 11.13 -10.56 -0.22
CA SER A 298 10.26 -11.16 -1.24
C SER A 298 9.03 -11.84 -0.60
N ASP A 299 7.89 -11.77 -1.27
CA ASP A 299 6.69 -12.58 -0.96
C ASP A 299 6.70 -13.95 -1.67
N GLY A 300 7.70 -14.20 -2.53
CA GLY A 300 7.86 -15.41 -3.33
C GLY A 300 7.26 -15.33 -4.74
N VAL A 301 6.44 -14.32 -5.02
CA VAL A 301 5.87 -14.04 -6.36
C VAL A 301 6.70 -12.98 -7.07
N ALA A 302 7.12 -11.95 -6.34
CA ALA A 302 7.96 -10.87 -6.86
C ALA A 302 9.06 -10.48 -5.86
N ASP A 303 10.15 -9.94 -6.37
CA ASP A 303 11.15 -9.21 -5.59
C ASP A 303 10.97 -7.73 -5.81
N SER A 304 10.88 -6.98 -4.72
CA SER A 304 10.74 -5.52 -4.76
C SER A 304 12.10 -4.86 -4.59
N PHE A 305 12.38 -3.88 -5.45
CA PHE A 305 13.62 -3.11 -5.49
C PHE A 305 13.32 -1.63 -5.35
N HIS A 306 13.94 -0.98 -4.40
CA HIS A 306 13.75 0.43 -4.11
C HIS A 306 15.02 1.22 -4.29
N LYS A 307 14.91 2.41 -4.91
CA LYS A 307 15.99 3.38 -5.02
C LYS A 307 15.42 4.78 -4.82
N ASN A 308 16.01 5.53 -3.90
CA ASN A 308 15.55 6.88 -3.62
C ASN A 308 15.81 7.85 -4.80
N PRO A 309 15.01 8.90 -4.89
CA PRO A 309 13.92 9.29 -3.96
C PRO A 309 12.57 8.65 -4.25
N ILE A 310 12.36 7.98 -5.41
CA ILE A 310 11.01 7.63 -5.87
C ILE A 310 10.89 6.23 -6.47
N TYR A 311 11.98 5.56 -6.84
CA TYR A 311 11.91 4.36 -7.66
C TYR A 311 11.51 3.12 -6.85
N ASN A 312 10.48 2.45 -7.34
CA ASN A 312 10.01 1.15 -6.87
C ASN A 312 9.79 0.23 -8.09
N PHE A 313 10.50 -0.88 -8.13
CA PHE A 313 10.38 -1.89 -9.16
C PHE A 313 10.01 -3.22 -8.54
N GLU A 314 9.03 -3.91 -9.11
CA GLU A 314 8.63 -5.27 -8.75
C GLU A 314 8.94 -6.22 -9.90
N MET A 315 9.99 -7.04 -9.70
CA MET A 315 10.35 -8.10 -10.65
C MET A 315 9.58 -9.35 -10.29
N HIS A 316 8.67 -9.75 -11.16
CA HIS A 316 7.74 -10.86 -10.94
C HIS A 316 8.31 -12.18 -11.50
N ARG A 317 8.20 -13.28 -10.72
CA ARG A 317 8.44 -14.65 -11.16
C ARG A 317 7.21 -15.28 -11.75
N ALA A 318 6.03 -14.81 -11.33
CA ALA A 318 4.73 -15.23 -11.81
C ALA A 318 3.75 -14.05 -11.68
N LEU A 319 2.70 -14.03 -12.49
CA LEU A 319 1.68 -12.97 -12.44
C LEU A 319 0.83 -13.06 -11.16
N PHE A 320 0.58 -14.29 -10.72
CA PHE A 320 -0.27 -14.55 -9.56
C PHE A 320 0.35 -15.62 -8.65
N ASP A 321 -0.08 -15.63 -7.39
CA ASP A 321 0.23 -16.71 -6.47
C ASP A 321 -0.51 -17.99 -6.89
N ARG A 322 0.07 -19.17 -6.61
CA ARG A 322 -0.50 -20.48 -6.97
C ARG A 322 -1.90 -20.72 -6.42
N ASP A 323 -2.23 -20.11 -5.28
CA ASP A 323 -3.55 -20.23 -4.67
C ASP A 323 -4.57 -19.23 -5.24
N PHE A 324 -4.17 -18.37 -6.16
CA PHE A 324 -5.06 -17.39 -6.78
C PHE A 324 -5.82 -18.03 -7.96
N PRO A 325 -7.14 -17.78 -8.12
CA PRO A 325 -7.96 -18.45 -9.15
C PRO A 325 -7.42 -18.33 -10.58
N ALA A 326 -6.83 -17.20 -10.93
CA ALA A 326 -6.29 -16.97 -12.27
C ALA A 326 -4.86 -17.54 -12.48
N TYR A 327 -4.25 -18.20 -11.48
CA TYR A 327 -2.88 -18.72 -11.62
C TYR A 327 -2.74 -19.68 -12.82
N SER A 328 -3.63 -20.68 -12.90
CA SER A 328 -3.58 -21.71 -13.96
C SER A 328 -3.71 -21.12 -15.37
N GLY A 329 -4.53 -20.07 -15.54
CA GLY A 329 -4.69 -19.39 -16.81
C GLY A 329 -3.46 -18.61 -17.25
N PHE A 330 -2.54 -18.28 -16.33
CA PHE A 330 -1.37 -17.43 -16.60
C PHE A 330 -0.02 -18.05 -16.20
N GLU A 331 0.02 -19.31 -15.78
CA GLU A 331 1.27 -19.99 -15.38
C GLU A 331 2.32 -19.96 -16.49
N ASN A 332 1.91 -20.14 -17.75
CA ASN A 332 2.79 -20.20 -18.90
C ASN A 332 2.62 -19.01 -19.85
N ILE A 333 2.34 -17.82 -19.32
CA ILE A 333 2.06 -16.63 -20.15
C ILE A 333 3.19 -16.29 -21.13
N MET A 334 4.46 -16.46 -20.77
CA MET A 334 5.60 -16.17 -21.63
C MET A 334 5.62 -17.02 -22.91
N GLN A 335 5.04 -18.23 -22.88
CA GLN A 335 5.00 -19.13 -24.07
C GLN A 335 4.01 -18.67 -25.15
N ARG A 336 2.99 -17.89 -24.77
CA ARG A 336 1.97 -17.37 -25.69
C ARG A 336 2.02 -15.84 -25.85
N ALA A 337 2.90 -15.19 -25.10
CA ALA A 337 3.18 -13.77 -25.28
C ALA A 337 3.87 -13.53 -26.63
N VAL A 338 3.60 -12.38 -27.22
CA VAL A 338 4.24 -11.96 -28.46
C VAL A 338 5.67 -11.54 -28.15
N HIS A 339 6.63 -12.19 -28.79
CA HIS A 339 8.04 -11.88 -28.68
C HIS A 339 8.42 -10.76 -29.65
N ASP A 340 9.14 -9.78 -29.18
CA ASP A 340 9.68 -8.73 -30.04
C ASP A 340 10.92 -9.26 -30.77
N GLU A 341 10.92 -9.23 -32.10
CA GLU A 341 12.02 -9.78 -32.90
C GLU A 341 13.35 -9.10 -32.58
N GLY A 342 14.39 -9.93 -32.37
CA GLY A 342 15.77 -9.45 -32.18
C GLY A 342 16.13 -8.98 -30.76
N ASN A 343 15.23 -9.09 -29.80
CA ASN A 343 15.48 -8.76 -28.39
C ASN A 343 14.88 -9.81 -27.42
N PHE A 344 14.91 -9.57 -26.12
CA PHE A 344 14.34 -10.43 -25.07
C PHE A 344 13.03 -9.87 -24.49
N GLY A 345 12.42 -8.90 -25.16
CA GLY A 345 11.15 -8.27 -24.79
C GLY A 345 9.94 -9.10 -25.22
N PHE A 346 8.95 -9.14 -24.35
CA PHE A 346 7.65 -9.78 -24.61
C PHE A 346 6.52 -8.80 -24.30
N ARG A 347 5.39 -8.98 -24.97
CA ARG A 347 4.14 -8.31 -24.67
C ARG A 347 2.98 -9.31 -24.70
N MET A 348 1.97 -9.09 -23.87
CA MET A 348 0.74 -9.89 -23.93
C MET A 348 0.00 -9.61 -25.25
N THR A 349 -0.74 -10.60 -25.74
CA THR A 349 -1.79 -10.33 -26.74
C THR A 349 -2.86 -9.43 -26.13
N ASP A 350 -3.69 -8.80 -26.94
CA ASP A 350 -4.79 -7.95 -26.45
C ASP A 350 -5.77 -8.74 -25.58
N GLU A 351 -6.02 -10.01 -25.91
CA GLU A 351 -6.89 -10.93 -25.19
C GLU A 351 -6.31 -11.31 -23.82
N ASP A 352 -5.04 -11.74 -23.79
CA ASP A 352 -4.36 -12.07 -22.54
C ASP A 352 -4.27 -10.86 -21.63
N PHE A 353 -3.95 -9.70 -22.18
CA PHE A 353 -3.89 -8.45 -21.43
C PHE A 353 -5.25 -8.07 -20.83
N TYR A 354 -6.32 -8.21 -21.60
CA TYR A 354 -7.67 -7.96 -21.12
C TYR A 354 -8.02 -8.85 -19.92
N VAL A 355 -7.85 -10.18 -20.06
CA VAL A 355 -8.15 -11.10 -18.96
C VAL A 355 -7.22 -10.90 -17.78
N TYR A 356 -5.95 -10.55 -18.03
CA TYR A 356 -5.01 -10.18 -16.96
C TYR A 356 -5.50 -8.95 -16.17
N GLN A 357 -6.02 -7.92 -16.84
CA GLN A 357 -6.57 -6.74 -16.16
C GLN A 357 -7.80 -7.09 -15.29
N VAL A 358 -8.69 -7.95 -15.79
CA VAL A 358 -9.82 -8.46 -15.01
C VAL A 358 -9.36 -9.23 -13.79
N ALA A 359 -8.38 -10.13 -13.95
CA ALA A 359 -7.81 -10.91 -12.85
C ALA A 359 -7.11 -10.03 -11.81
N HIS A 360 -6.37 -9.01 -12.26
CA HIS A 360 -5.71 -8.05 -11.39
C HIS A 360 -6.71 -7.16 -10.65
N PHE A 361 -7.80 -6.75 -11.30
CA PHE A 361 -8.89 -6.04 -10.65
C PHE A 361 -9.54 -6.92 -9.57
N TYR A 362 -9.79 -8.21 -9.88
CA TYR A 362 -10.32 -9.17 -8.90
C TYR A 362 -9.38 -9.34 -7.69
N LYS A 363 -8.07 -9.34 -7.91
CA LYS A 363 -7.07 -9.40 -6.83
C LYS A 363 -7.23 -8.23 -5.86
N HIS A 364 -7.42 -7.01 -6.35
CA HIS A 364 -7.68 -5.83 -5.50
C HIS A 364 -9.05 -5.92 -4.83
N TYR A 365 -10.10 -6.26 -5.59
CA TYR A 365 -11.45 -6.40 -5.07
C TYR A 365 -11.50 -7.40 -3.91
N SER A 366 -10.94 -8.58 -4.08
CA SER A 366 -10.91 -9.63 -3.04
C SER A 366 -10.01 -9.26 -1.84
N SER A 367 -9.03 -8.39 -2.03
CA SER A 367 -8.10 -7.93 -0.98
C SER A 367 -8.62 -6.76 -0.15
N GLY A 368 -9.81 -6.22 -0.44
CA GLY A 368 -10.37 -5.15 0.39
C GLY A 368 -11.10 -4.05 -0.38
N GLY A 369 -11.34 -4.27 -1.65
CA GLY A 369 -12.05 -3.35 -2.53
C GLY A 369 -11.14 -2.63 -3.51
N ALA A 370 -11.76 -1.98 -4.48
CA ALA A 370 -11.07 -1.23 -5.51
C ALA A 370 -11.65 0.19 -5.60
N GLY A 371 -10.76 1.17 -5.74
CA GLY A 371 -11.10 2.58 -5.91
C GLY A 371 -11.52 2.92 -7.34
N ILE A 372 -11.96 4.15 -7.54
CA ILE A 372 -12.45 4.65 -8.84
C ILE A 372 -11.41 4.50 -9.96
N ARG A 373 -10.10 4.57 -9.65
CA ARG A 373 -9.03 4.39 -10.61
C ARG A 373 -9.09 3.03 -11.32
N SER A 374 -9.40 1.95 -10.59
CA SER A 374 -9.50 0.61 -11.18
C SER A 374 -10.65 0.49 -12.18
N PHE A 375 -11.76 1.17 -11.92
CA PHE A 375 -12.89 1.24 -12.86
C PHE A 375 -12.54 2.10 -14.09
N ALA A 376 -11.80 3.19 -13.91
CA ALA A 376 -11.31 4.02 -15.02
C ALA A 376 -10.30 3.26 -15.90
N ASP A 377 -9.35 2.55 -15.30
CA ASP A 377 -8.41 1.65 -16.00
C ASP A 377 -9.20 0.62 -16.83
N PHE A 378 -10.19 -0.05 -16.22
CA PHE A 378 -11.00 -1.07 -16.88
C PHE A 378 -11.83 -0.50 -18.05
N MET A 379 -12.47 0.67 -17.85
CA MET A 379 -13.22 1.35 -18.92
C MET A 379 -12.33 1.69 -20.12
N LEU A 380 -11.11 2.17 -19.87
CA LEU A 380 -10.17 2.51 -20.95
C LEU A 380 -9.71 1.27 -21.71
N VAL A 381 -9.52 0.14 -21.02
CA VAL A 381 -9.21 -1.15 -21.67
C VAL A 381 -10.41 -1.65 -22.50
N GLU A 382 -11.64 -1.61 -21.98
CA GLU A 382 -12.86 -1.94 -22.73
C GLU A 382 -12.97 -1.08 -24.01
N LYS A 383 -12.74 0.22 -23.89
CA LYS A 383 -12.75 1.14 -25.04
C LYS A 383 -11.67 0.82 -26.08
N TYR A 384 -10.48 0.44 -25.62
CA TYR A 384 -9.38 0.02 -26.50
C TYR A 384 -9.73 -1.27 -27.24
N ILE A 385 -10.21 -2.28 -26.54
CA ILE A 385 -10.59 -3.56 -27.12
C ILE A 385 -11.74 -3.43 -28.12
N ALA A 386 -12.73 -2.58 -27.85
CA ALA A 386 -13.84 -2.33 -28.77
C ALA A 386 -13.41 -1.78 -30.15
N GLN A 387 -12.17 -1.30 -30.28
CA GLN A 387 -11.59 -0.82 -31.54
C GLN A 387 -10.76 -1.88 -32.27
N LYS A 388 -10.66 -3.11 -31.74
CA LYS A 388 -9.86 -4.21 -32.29
C LYS A 388 -10.73 -5.16 -33.07
N PRO A 389 -10.65 -5.18 -34.41
CA PRO A 389 -11.49 -6.05 -35.25
C PRO A 389 -11.14 -7.55 -35.11
N ASP A 390 -9.89 -7.85 -34.76
CA ASP A 390 -9.36 -9.22 -34.68
C ASP A 390 -9.35 -9.75 -33.23
N PHE A 391 -10.08 -9.10 -32.30
CA PHE A 391 -10.14 -9.55 -30.93
C PHE A 391 -10.94 -10.84 -30.77
N ASP A 392 -10.30 -11.89 -30.27
CA ASP A 392 -10.92 -13.21 -30.09
C ASP A 392 -11.74 -13.32 -28.81
N GLU A 393 -13.03 -12.95 -28.90
CA GLU A 393 -13.96 -13.03 -27.75
C GLU A 393 -14.13 -14.47 -27.24
N ILE A 394 -14.06 -15.49 -28.13
CA ILE A 394 -14.24 -16.91 -27.77
C ILE A 394 -13.07 -17.36 -26.89
N TYR A 395 -11.86 -17.01 -27.30
CA TYR A 395 -10.65 -17.27 -26.50
C TYR A 395 -10.74 -16.57 -25.12
N VAL A 396 -11.13 -15.30 -25.09
CA VAL A 396 -11.27 -14.52 -23.85
C VAL A 396 -12.29 -15.14 -22.91
N GLU A 397 -13.48 -15.53 -23.41
CA GLU A 397 -14.47 -16.20 -22.58
C GLU A 397 -13.98 -17.53 -22.01
N LYS A 398 -13.25 -18.31 -22.80
CA LYS A 398 -12.63 -19.56 -22.34
C LYS A 398 -11.64 -19.27 -21.21
N LEU A 399 -10.72 -18.34 -21.40
CA LEU A 399 -9.70 -17.98 -20.40
C LEU A 399 -10.31 -17.40 -19.13
N ILE A 400 -11.38 -16.58 -19.24
CA ILE A 400 -12.14 -16.08 -18.09
C ILE A 400 -12.77 -17.23 -17.27
N ARG A 401 -13.32 -18.26 -17.94
CA ARG A 401 -13.86 -19.44 -17.26
C ARG A 401 -12.76 -20.25 -16.57
N GLU A 402 -11.63 -20.46 -17.23
CA GLU A 402 -10.44 -21.12 -16.65
C GLU A 402 -9.93 -20.39 -15.40
N CYS A 403 -9.97 -19.06 -15.41
CA CYS A 403 -9.61 -18.20 -14.29
C CYS A 403 -10.70 -18.08 -13.21
N SER A 404 -11.87 -18.71 -13.39
CA SER A 404 -13.03 -18.60 -12.47
C SER A 404 -13.52 -17.16 -12.26
N LEU A 405 -13.45 -16.31 -13.29
CA LEU A 405 -13.76 -14.87 -13.22
C LEU A 405 -15.09 -14.49 -13.86
N SER A 406 -15.88 -15.44 -14.39
CA SER A 406 -17.12 -15.17 -15.17
C SER A 406 -18.15 -14.31 -14.42
N GLY A 407 -18.39 -14.59 -13.13
CA GLY A 407 -19.30 -13.78 -12.31
C GLY A 407 -18.75 -12.39 -12.01
N PHE A 408 -17.44 -12.29 -11.80
CA PHE A 408 -16.78 -11.02 -11.49
C PHE A 408 -16.79 -10.06 -12.67
N ILE A 409 -16.45 -10.53 -13.89
CA ILE A 409 -16.41 -9.67 -15.08
C ILE A 409 -17.78 -9.10 -15.40
N SER A 410 -18.84 -9.89 -15.29
CA SER A 410 -20.22 -9.40 -15.48
C SER A 410 -20.56 -8.28 -14.49
N GLY A 411 -20.16 -8.45 -13.21
CA GLY A 411 -20.37 -7.45 -12.17
C GLY A 411 -19.61 -6.15 -12.42
N ILE A 412 -18.32 -6.21 -12.80
CA ILE A 412 -17.53 -5.00 -13.04
C ILE A 412 -17.95 -4.26 -14.30
N LYS A 413 -18.34 -4.97 -15.39
CA LYS A 413 -18.90 -4.35 -16.59
C LYS A 413 -20.14 -3.54 -16.24
N LYS A 414 -21.09 -4.14 -15.52
CA LYS A 414 -22.30 -3.45 -15.06
C LYS A 414 -21.99 -2.24 -14.20
N ALA A 415 -21.07 -2.39 -13.22
CA ALA A 415 -20.69 -1.29 -12.33
C ALA A 415 -19.98 -0.16 -13.09
N THR A 416 -19.08 -0.48 -14.03
CA THR A 416 -18.36 0.51 -14.84
C THR A 416 -19.30 1.29 -15.74
N ASN A 417 -20.28 0.62 -16.37
CA ASN A 417 -21.31 1.29 -17.17
C ASN A 417 -22.17 2.21 -16.32
N ALA A 418 -22.62 1.75 -15.14
CA ALA A 418 -23.39 2.59 -14.22
C ALA A 418 -22.62 3.84 -13.76
N LEU A 419 -21.30 3.74 -13.60
CA LEU A 419 -20.44 4.87 -13.19
C LEU A 419 -20.19 5.88 -14.31
N PHE A 420 -19.93 5.42 -15.53
CA PHE A 420 -19.33 6.25 -16.58
C PHE A 420 -20.17 6.39 -17.86
N ALA A 421 -21.04 5.43 -18.17
CA ALA A 421 -21.89 5.48 -19.35
C ALA A 421 -23.31 5.94 -19.01
N ASP A 422 -23.96 5.27 -18.06
CA ASP A 422 -25.36 5.52 -17.72
C ASP A 422 -25.50 6.60 -16.63
N GLU A 423 -24.42 6.92 -15.92
CA GLU A 423 -24.36 7.86 -14.78
C GLU A 423 -25.43 7.59 -13.69
N ASN A 424 -25.87 6.31 -13.57
CA ASN A 424 -26.94 5.88 -12.68
C ASN A 424 -26.45 5.00 -11.51
N ALA A 425 -25.15 5.10 -11.16
CA ALA A 425 -24.56 4.36 -10.05
C ALA A 425 -25.29 4.64 -8.74
N ASP A 426 -25.76 3.58 -8.09
CA ASP A 426 -26.44 3.67 -6.80
C ASP A 426 -25.49 4.05 -5.65
N ASP A 427 -26.07 4.51 -4.54
CA ASP A 427 -25.34 4.93 -3.36
C ASP A 427 -24.51 3.79 -2.73
N LYS A 428 -24.93 2.54 -2.90
CA LYS A 428 -24.24 1.38 -2.36
C LYS A 428 -22.90 1.15 -3.11
N LEU A 429 -22.93 1.24 -4.44
CA LEU A 429 -21.73 1.14 -5.29
C LEU A 429 -20.80 2.32 -5.04
N LEU A 430 -21.32 3.54 -5.05
CA LEU A 430 -20.53 4.75 -4.79
C LEU A 430 -19.88 4.73 -3.41
N MET A 431 -20.62 4.34 -2.37
CA MET A 431 -20.08 4.22 -1.01
C MET A 431 -19.01 3.13 -0.91
N TYR A 432 -19.23 1.98 -1.59
CA TYR A 432 -18.23 0.92 -1.64
C TYR A 432 -16.91 1.41 -2.24
N ILE A 433 -16.96 2.09 -3.39
CA ILE A 433 -15.77 2.63 -4.07
C ILE A 433 -15.11 3.72 -3.21
N TYR A 434 -15.90 4.64 -2.66
CA TYR A 434 -15.42 5.72 -1.79
C TYR A 434 -14.65 5.18 -0.57
N THR A 435 -15.20 4.15 0.09
CA THR A 435 -14.58 3.55 1.28
C THR A 435 -13.42 2.61 0.97
N SER A 436 -13.32 2.11 -0.26
CA SER A 436 -12.19 1.30 -0.70
C SER A 436 -10.90 2.12 -0.82
N GLY A 437 -10.97 3.35 -1.30
CA GLY A 437 -9.78 4.09 -1.68
C GLY A 437 -8.91 3.33 -2.69
N THR A 438 -7.64 3.65 -2.79
CA THR A 438 -6.74 3.02 -3.78
C THR A 438 -6.36 1.58 -3.40
N HIS A 439 -6.22 1.28 -2.10
CA HIS A 439 -5.63 0.01 -1.62
C HIS A 439 -6.63 -0.90 -0.92
N GLY A 440 -7.91 -0.58 -0.99
CA GLY A 440 -8.95 -1.32 -0.28
C GLY A 440 -9.05 -0.97 1.21
N SER A 441 -10.09 -1.46 1.86
CA SER A 441 -10.33 -1.28 3.30
C SER A 441 -10.55 -2.60 4.00
N LEU A 442 -10.19 -2.66 5.29
CA LEU A 442 -10.45 -3.85 6.12
C LEU A 442 -11.95 -4.19 6.16
N GLU A 443 -12.81 -3.17 6.14
CA GLU A 443 -14.27 -3.35 6.13
C GLU A 443 -14.73 -4.06 4.87
N ASN A 444 -14.30 -3.58 3.71
CA ASN A 444 -14.63 -4.19 2.42
C ASN A 444 -13.99 -5.56 2.25
N TYR A 445 -12.76 -5.76 2.75
CA TYR A 445 -12.12 -7.08 2.77
C TYR A 445 -12.95 -8.13 3.51
N ILE A 446 -13.47 -7.78 4.68
CA ILE A 446 -14.31 -8.68 5.47
C ILE A 446 -15.65 -8.91 4.79
N LYS A 447 -16.27 -7.85 4.26
CA LYS A 447 -17.54 -7.90 3.55
C LYS A 447 -17.46 -8.84 2.34
N ASN A 448 -16.49 -8.64 1.47
CA ASN A 448 -16.27 -9.47 0.28
C ASN A 448 -16.04 -10.94 0.65
N GLY A 449 -15.19 -11.22 1.65
CA GLY A 449 -14.93 -12.58 2.11
C GLY A 449 -16.13 -13.26 2.78
N VAL A 450 -17.02 -12.48 3.41
CA VAL A 450 -18.26 -12.99 3.98
C VAL A 450 -19.31 -13.26 2.88
N GLU A 451 -19.41 -12.40 1.90
CA GLU A 451 -20.30 -12.58 0.73
C GLU A 451 -19.89 -13.83 -0.08
N GLU A 452 -18.59 -14.06 -0.27
CA GLU A 452 -18.04 -15.19 -1.03
C GLU A 452 -18.23 -16.55 -0.30
N LYS A 453 -17.89 -16.61 1.00
CA LYS A 453 -17.76 -17.88 1.74
C LYS A 453 -18.87 -18.12 2.77
N GLY A 454 -19.71 -17.14 3.00
CA GLY A 454 -20.62 -17.14 4.14
C GLY A 454 -19.88 -16.85 5.46
N ARG A 455 -20.59 -16.33 6.46
CA ARG A 455 -20.00 -15.86 7.73
C ARG A 455 -19.23 -16.93 8.49
N PHE A 456 -19.81 -18.12 8.57
CA PHE A 456 -19.22 -19.22 9.35
C PHE A 456 -17.93 -19.72 8.69
N CYS A 457 -17.97 -20.01 7.38
CA CYS A 457 -16.79 -20.47 6.64
C CYS A 457 -15.71 -19.40 6.57
N TYR A 458 -16.07 -18.11 6.43
CA TYR A 458 -15.12 -17.02 6.51
C TYR A 458 -14.42 -16.96 7.87
N ALA A 459 -15.18 -17.05 8.98
CA ALA A 459 -14.61 -17.07 10.33
C ALA A 459 -13.66 -18.26 10.52
N LEU A 460 -14.05 -19.47 10.06
CA LEU A 460 -13.20 -20.66 10.12
C LEU A 460 -11.92 -20.49 9.30
N SER A 461 -12.00 -19.95 8.09
CA SER A 461 -10.82 -19.71 7.23
C SER A 461 -9.83 -18.69 7.86
N ARG A 462 -10.34 -17.79 8.70
CA ARG A 462 -9.50 -16.84 9.46
C ARG A 462 -8.83 -17.49 10.66
N ILE A 463 -9.45 -18.50 11.24
CA ILE A 463 -8.89 -19.29 12.36
C ILE A 463 -7.86 -20.29 11.82
N PHE A 464 -8.26 -21.13 10.89
CA PHE A 464 -7.47 -22.22 10.32
C PHE A 464 -6.75 -21.80 9.05
N MET A 465 -5.88 -20.80 9.20
CA MET A 465 -5.07 -20.31 8.06
C MET A 465 -4.11 -21.41 7.57
N PRO A 466 -3.96 -21.59 6.23
CA PRO A 466 -3.05 -22.59 5.66
C PRO A 466 -1.62 -22.47 6.17
N TYR A 467 -0.92 -23.60 6.29
CA TYR A 467 0.47 -23.68 6.74
C TYR A 467 1.39 -22.71 5.99
N ARG A 468 1.20 -22.57 4.66
CA ARG A 468 1.97 -21.69 3.80
C ARG A 468 1.94 -20.21 4.27
N LEU A 469 0.77 -19.70 4.65
CA LEU A 469 0.62 -18.35 5.17
C LEU A 469 1.11 -18.24 6.63
N MET A 470 0.91 -19.31 7.40
CA MET A 470 1.36 -19.36 8.80
C MET A 470 2.88 -19.33 8.92
N LYS A 471 3.63 -20.02 8.05
CA LYS A 471 5.10 -20.01 8.08
C LYS A 471 5.73 -18.65 7.73
N LEU A 472 5.02 -17.78 6.98
CA LEU A 472 5.46 -16.40 6.71
C LEU A 472 5.37 -15.55 7.98
N ARG A 473 4.29 -15.72 8.75
CA ARG A 473 4.05 -14.97 9.98
C ARG A 473 4.82 -15.52 11.18
N PHE A 474 5.02 -16.84 11.22
CA PHE A 474 5.70 -17.57 12.28
C PHE A 474 6.85 -18.41 11.68
N PRO A 475 8.05 -17.83 11.51
CA PRO A 475 9.18 -18.50 10.86
C PRO A 475 9.60 -19.83 11.54
N LEU A 476 9.26 -20.01 12.83
CA LEU A 476 9.51 -21.25 13.55
C LEU A 476 8.81 -22.46 12.91
N LEU A 477 7.67 -22.25 12.26
CA LEU A 477 6.95 -23.29 11.54
C LEU A 477 7.72 -23.87 10.35
N LYS A 478 8.72 -23.15 9.82
CA LYS A 478 9.62 -23.69 8.80
C LYS A 478 10.47 -24.85 9.33
N ARG A 479 10.81 -24.81 10.64
CA ARG A 479 11.63 -25.83 11.31
C ARG A 479 10.77 -26.90 12.01
N LEU A 480 9.60 -26.50 12.54
CA LEU A 480 8.71 -27.34 13.36
C LEU A 480 7.27 -27.26 12.84
N PRO A 481 6.94 -27.92 11.69
CA PRO A 481 5.61 -27.83 11.06
C PRO A 481 4.47 -28.34 11.94
N PHE A 482 4.75 -29.31 12.80
CA PHE A 482 3.75 -29.92 13.71
C PHE A 482 3.22 -28.97 14.77
N LEU A 483 3.87 -27.82 14.98
CA LEU A 483 3.36 -26.77 15.88
C LEU A 483 2.24 -25.92 15.25
N LEU A 484 1.82 -26.19 14.02
CA LEU A 484 0.77 -25.42 13.33
C LEU A 484 -0.52 -25.28 14.15
N PRO A 485 -1.09 -26.32 14.79
CA PRO A 485 -2.27 -26.19 15.64
C PRO A 485 -2.06 -25.23 16.82
N PHE A 486 -0.87 -25.25 17.41
CA PHE A 486 -0.50 -24.34 18.50
C PHE A 486 -0.50 -22.87 18.06
N PHE A 487 0.00 -22.60 16.85
CA PHE A 487 0.01 -21.25 16.30
C PHE A 487 -1.39 -20.79 15.84
N TRP A 488 -2.31 -21.68 15.49
CA TRP A 488 -3.72 -21.31 15.32
C TRP A 488 -4.35 -20.85 16.62
N ILE A 489 -4.12 -21.58 17.73
CA ILE A 489 -4.58 -21.18 19.07
C ILE A 489 -3.95 -19.84 19.47
N ALA A 490 -2.63 -19.68 19.29
CA ALA A 490 -1.93 -18.44 19.58
C ALA A 490 -2.53 -17.26 18.82
N ARG A 491 -2.91 -17.43 17.54
CA ARG A 491 -3.58 -16.40 16.74
C ARG A 491 -4.97 -16.05 17.27
N ILE A 492 -5.75 -17.04 17.68
CA ILE A 492 -7.06 -16.80 18.30
C ILE A 492 -6.87 -15.97 19.57
N LEU A 493 -5.91 -16.34 20.40
CA LEU A 493 -5.58 -15.59 21.61
C LEU A 493 -5.12 -14.17 21.26
N ILE A 494 -4.22 -14.02 20.29
CA ILE A 494 -3.77 -12.70 19.79
C ILE A 494 -4.97 -11.87 19.31
N PHE A 495 -5.89 -12.45 18.53
CA PHE A 495 -7.08 -11.76 18.05
C PHE A 495 -8.03 -11.37 19.18
N ILE A 496 -8.29 -12.28 20.13
CA ILE A 496 -9.12 -12.00 21.29
C ILE A 496 -8.55 -10.85 22.10
N PHE A 497 -7.23 -10.74 22.17
CA PHE A 497 -6.53 -9.77 22.99
C PHE A 497 -6.09 -8.49 22.24
N SER A 498 -6.20 -8.44 20.91
CA SER A 498 -5.95 -7.22 20.12
C SER A 498 -7.18 -6.30 20.11
N GLY A 499 -7.26 -5.36 21.06
CA GLY A 499 -8.48 -4.59 21.35
C GLY A 499 -9.06 -3.80 20.17
N GLU A 500 -8.25 -3.01 19.44
CA GLU A 500 -8.72 -2.17 18.33
C GLU A 500 -8.99 -2.96 17.05
N HIS A 501 -8.07 -3.83 16.67
CA HIS A 501 -8.21 -4.64 15.44
C HIS A 501 -9.41 -5.59 15.52
N ARG A 502 -9.71 -6.11 16.72
CA ARG A 502 -10.90 -6.92 16.95
C ARG A 502 -12.19 -6.12 16.86
N LYS A 503 -12.24 -4.91 17.45
CA LYS A 503 -13.44 -4.03 17.36
C LYS A 503 -13.73 -3.70 15.90
N ALA A 504 -12.72 -3.33 15.12
CA ALA A 504 -12.85 -3.06 13.69
C ALA A 504 -13.36 -4.29 12.93
N THR A 505 -12.75 -5.46 13.14
CA THR A 505 -13.14 -6.71 12.47
C THR A 505 -14.55 -7.15 12.84
N MET A 506 -14.92 -7.11 14.13
CA MET A 506 -16.26 -7.49 14.57
C MET A 506 -17.35 -6.53 14.08
N ASN A 507 -17.06 -5.23 14.03
CA ASN A 507 -17.99 -4.23 13.48
C ASN A 507 -18.18 -4.44 11.97
N ALA A 508 -17.09 -4.70 11.23
CA ALA A 508 -17.17 -5.00 9.81
C ALA A 508 -17.93 -6.31 9.52
N MET A 509 -17.73 -7.37 10.34
CA MET A 509 -18.50 -8.62 10.23
C MET A 509 -19.99 -8.43 10.58
N LYS A 510 -20.34 -7.50 11.47
CA LYS A 510 -21.75 -7.18 11.77
C LYS A 510 -22.41 -6.41 10.63
N LYS A 511 -21.67 -5.53 9.95
CA LYS A 511 -22.16 -4.75 8.80
C LYS A 511 -22.24 -5.56 7.50
N ALA A 512 -21.55 -6.67 7.41
CA ALA A 512 -21.62 -7.63 6.29
C ALA A 512 -22.87 -8.53 6.35
N LYS A 513 -24.03 -7.95 6.78
CA LYS A 513 -25.34 -8.58 6.80
C LYS A 513 -26.11 -8.28 5.53
#